data_4b85a34b13365dce25b04f0f8d066f7c
#
_entry.id   4b85a34b13365dce25b04f0f8d066f7c
#
_cell.length_a   1.000
_cell.length_b   1.000
_cell.length_c   1.000
_cell.angle_alpha   90.00
_cell.angle_beta   90.00
_cell.angle_gamma   90.00
#
_symmetry.space_group_name_H-M   'P 1'
#
loop_
_entity.id
_entity.type
_entity.pdbx_description
1 polymer ?
#
loop_
_entity_poly.entity_id
_entity_poly.type
_entity_poly.pdbx_seq_one_letter_code
_entity_poly.pdbx_strand_id
1 'polypeptide(L)'
;MLSRPMLDRFIIPGVSWYAVLIVGALCIGTFLSSREAERQSLPRDTMLDFLILAIPLGILFARAYYVFFQFDDYSDDLLSVFFIHEGGLAIYGGILGGLLAAKIIARRKSISCMQLLDLITPSLALGQAIGRWGNYINMEAYGLRVSEEALQFFPFAVEIPVGQVWY
;
A
#
# COMPACT_ATOMS: atom_id res chain seq x y z
N MET A 1 0.01 -23.46 24.57
CA MET A 1 0.86 -22.38 24.03
C MET A 1 1.30 -22.78 22.64
N LEU A 2 0.63 -22.29 21.61
CA LEU A 2 1.10 -22.45 20.24
C LEU A 2 2.19 -21.42 20.04
N SER A 3 3.44 -21.85 20.23
CA SER A 3 4.61 -21.09 19.76
C SER A 3 4.45 -20.91 18.25
N ARG A 4 4.24 -19.69 17.80
CA ARG A 4 4.17 -19.40 16.37
C ARG A 4 5.47 -19.85 15.71
N PRO A 5 5.42 -20.56 14.57
CA PRO A 5 6.57 -20.59 13.72
C PRO A 5 6.87 -19.13 13.37
N MET A 6 8.03 -18.61 13.76
CA MET A 6 8.53 -17.35 13.24
C MET A 6 8.63 -17.55 11.73
N LEU A 7 7.64 -17.04 10.99
CA LEU A 7 7.76 -16.94 9.54
C LEU A 7 8.97 -16.04 9.30
N ASP A 8 10.00 -16.59 8.71
CA ASP A 8 11.13 -15.80 8.28
C ASP A 8 10.58 -14.63 7.47
N ARG A 9 11.06 -13.41 7.78
CA ARG A 9 10.66 -12.19 7.08
C ARG A 9 10.85 -12.29 5.57
N PHE A 10 11.78 -13.13 5.14
CA PHE A 10 12.10 -13.40 3.75
C PHE A 10 11.73 -14.82 3.35
N ILE A 11 11.13 -15.00 2.17
CA ILE A 11 10.87 -16.30 1.54
C ILE A 11 12.18 -16.88 1.02
N ILE A 12 12.96 -16.02 0.36
CA ILE A 12 14.31 -16.26 -0.14
C ILE A 12 15.11 -14.96 0.04
N PRO A 13 16.46 -15.00 0.06
CA PRO A 13 17.25 -13.79 0.12
C PRO A 13 16.81 -12.74 -0.89
N GLY A 14 16.40 -11.56 -0.42
CA GLY A 14 15.94 -10.44 -1.25
C GLY A 14 14.43 -10.40 -1.55
N VAL A 15 13.64 -11.44 -1.21
CA VAL A 15 12.18 -11.45 -1.43
C VAL A 15 11.45 -11.59 -0.10
N SER A 16 10.84 -10.50 0.36
CA SER A 16 10.05 -10.51 1.59
C SER A 16 8.61 -10.96 1.34
N TRP A 17 7.99 -11.57 2.35
CA TRP A 17 6.55 -11.87 2.33
C TRP A 17 5.71 -10.61 2.11
N TYR A 18 6.13 -9.49 2.67
CA TYR A 18 5.48 -8.21 2.47
C TYR A 18 5.41 -7.82 0.99
N ALA A 19 6.53 -7.93 0.27
CA ALA A 19 6.57 -7.62 -1.17
C ALA A 19 5.64 -8.54 -1.97
N VAL A 20 5.62 -9.84 -1.67
CA VAL A 20 4.73 -10.80 -2.35
C VAL A 20 3.26 -10.50 -2.08
N LEU A 21 2.90 -10.16 -0.85
CA LEU A 21 1.52 -9.79 -0.49
C LEU A 21 1.08 -8.51 -1.21
N ILE A 22 1.94 -7.49 -1.27
CA ILE A 22 1.61 -6.24 -1.97
C ILE A 22 1.45 -6.46 -3.48
N VAL A 23 2.37 -7.20 -4.11
CA VAL A 23 2.26 -7.53 -5.54
C VAL A 23 1.02 -8.39 -5.80
N GLY A 24 0.75 -9.38 -4.96
CA GLY A 24 -0.45 -10.21 -5.04
C GLY A 24 -1.73 -9.38 -4.92
N ALA A 25 -1.79 -8.48 -3.94
CA ALA A 25 -2.92 -7.56 -3.76
C ALA A 25 -3.14 -6.67 -4.99
N LEU A 26 -2.05 -6.15 -5.57
CA LEU A 26 -2.10 -5.34 -6.78
C LEU A 26 -2.64 -6.16 -7.97
N CYS A 27 -2.16 -7.37 -8.17
CA CYS A 27 -2.63 -8.27 -9.23
C CYS A 27 -4.12 -8.60 -9.08
N ILE A 28 -4.55 -9.01 -7.87
CA ILE A 28 -5.94 -9.35 -7.59
C ILE A 28 -6.83 -8.12 -7.75
N GLY A 29 -6.42 -6.98 -7.20
CA GLY A 29 -7.15 -5.71 -7.32
C GLY A 29 -7.33 -5.29 -8.77
N THR A 30 -6.26 -5.36 -9.56
CA THR A 30 -6.30 -5.06 -11.00
C THR A 30 -7.24 -5.98 -11.73
N PHE A 31 -7.17 -7.28 -11.46
CA PHE A 31 -8.06 -8.27 -12.09
C PHE A 31 -9.53 -8.00 -11.78
N LEU A 32 -9.87 -7.75 -10.51
CA LEU A 32 -11.24 -7.45 -10.09
C LEU A 32 -11.76 -6.16 -10.72
N SER A 33 -10.97 -5.07 -10.66
CA SER A 33 -11.35 -3.80 -11.25
C SER A 33 -11.46 -3.87 -12.77
N SER A 34 -10.61 -4.66 -13.45
CA SER A 34 -10.71 -4.86 -14.90
C SER A 34 -11.97 -5.61 -15.28
N ARG A 35 -12.34 -6.66 -14.54
CA ARG A 35 -13.61 -7.38 -14.77
C ARG A 35 -14.83 -6.49 -14.56
N GLU A 36 -14.81 -5.65 -13.54
CA GLU A 36 -15.90 -4.71 -13.29
C GLU A 36 -15.96 -3.62 -14.37
N ALA A 37 -14.81 -3.15 -14.86
CA ALA A 37 -14.73 -2.21 -15.98
C ALA A 37 -15.37 -2.79 -17.25
N GLU A 38 -15.11 -4.08 -17.55
CA GLU A 38 -15.75 -4.79 -18.67
C GLU A 38 -17.28 -4.90 -18.49
N ARG A 39 -17.74 -5.20 -17.27
CA ARG A 39 -19.20 -5.23 -16.96
C ARG A 39 -19.88 -3.89 -17.18
N GLN A 40 -19.18 -2.80 -16.90
CA GLN A 40 -19.66 -1.44 -17.13
C GLN A 40 -19.41 -0.94 -18.57
N SER A 41 -18.96 -1.80 -19.46
CA SER A 41 -18.66 -1.47 -20.87
C SER A 41 -17.66 -0.31 -21.02
N LEU A 42 -16.71 -0.20 -20.10
CA LEU A 42 -15.64 0.79 -20.20
C LEU A 42 -14.62 0.39 -21.27
N PRO A 43 -13.87 1.38 -21.82
CA PRO A 43 -12.81 1.11 -22.78
C PRO A 43 -11.83 0.06 -22.26
N ARG A 44 -11.35 -0.81 -23.17
CA ARG A 44 -10.35 -1.82 -22.83
C ARG A 44 -9.11 -1.18 -22.23
N ASP A 45 -8.41 -1.94 -21.42
CA ASP A 45 -7.13 -1.57 -20.80
C ASP A 45 -7.20 -0.33 -19.87
N THR A 46 -8.40 0.17 -19.54
CA THR A 46 -8.56 1.36 -18.68
C THR A 46 -7.83 1.19 -17.35
N MET A 47 -7.92 0.00 -16.73
CA MET A 47 -7.26 -0.27 -15.44
C MET A 47 -5.75 -0.41 -15.57
N LEU A 48 -5.26 -1.01 -16.65
CA LEU A 48 -3.83 -1.12 -16.92
C LEU A 48 -3.23 0.25 -17.19
N ASP A 49 -3.85 1.06 -18.05
CA ASP A 49 -3.43 2.43 -18.33
C ASP A 49 -3.41 3.28 -17.08
N PHE A 50 -4.42 3.10 -16.21
CA PHE A 50 -4.46 3.76 -14.92
C PHE A 50 -3.26 3.37 -14.04
N LEU A 51 -2.96 2.09 -13.88
CA LEU A 51 -1.86 1.61 -13.05
C LEU A 51 -0.49 2.05 -13.57
N ILE A 52 -0.27 1.95 -14.89
CA ILE A 52 0.99 2.39 -15.52
C ILE A 52 1.27 3.87 -15.21
N LEU A 53 0.23 4.68 -15.09
CA LEU A 53 0.37 6.09 -14.76
C LEU A 53 0.33 6.35 -13.24
N ALA A 54 -0.54 5.65 -12.50
CA ALA A 54 -0.76 5.87 -11.07
C ALA A 54 0.45 5.47 -10.21
N ILE A 55 1.14 4.37 -10.57
CA ILE A 55 2.31 3.93 -9.80
C ILE A 55 3.43 4.96 -9.84
N PRO A 56 3.94 5.41 -11.00
CA PRO A 56 5.02 6.38 -11.03
C PRO A 56 4.59 7.76 -10.48
N LEU A 57 3.39 8.23 -10.78
CA LEU A 57 2.90 9.49 -10.21
C LEU A 57 2.70 9.37 -8.70
N GLY A 58 2.18 8.25 -8.22
CA GLY A 58 2.01 7.99 -6.80
C GLY A 58 3.35 8.04 -6.05
N ILE A 59 4.38 7.38 -6.57
CA ILE A 59 5.73 7.40 -5.98
C ILE A 59 6.32 8.81 -6.02
N LEU A 60 6.23 9.48 -7.16
CA LEU A 60 6.77 10.83 -7.34
C LEU A 60 6.13 11.82 -6.35
N PHE A 61 4.80 11.81 -6.27
CA PHE A 61 4.07 12.71 -5.37
C PHE A 61 4.27 12.33 -3.90
N ALA A 62 4.35 11.03 -3.58
CA ALA A 62 4.63 10.58 -2.22
C ALA A 62 6.00 11.08 -1.75
N ARG A 63 7.02 11.02 -2.63
CA ARG A 63 8.35 11.54 -2.33
C ARG A 63 8.36 13.06 -2.24
N ALA A 64 7.77 13.76 -3.22
CA ALA A 64 7.69 15.22 -3.22
C ALA A 64 6.97 15.75 -1.97
N TYR A 65 5.88 15.10 -1.55
CA TYR A 65 5.15 15.47 -0.34
C TYR A 65 6.02 15.25 0.91
N TYR A 66 6.69 14.12 1.02
CA TYR A 66 7.57 13.83 2.16
C TYR A 66 8.69 14.86 2.27
N VAL A 67 9.42 15.09 1.18
CA VAL A 67 10.54 16.05 1.13
C VAL A 67 10.05 17.47 1.45
N PHE A 68 8.86 17.85 0.99
CA PHE A 68 8.30 19.19 1.28
C PHE A 68 8.10 19.42 2.78
N PHE A 69 7.63 18.40 3.52
CA PHE A 69 7.37 18.50 4.96
C PHE A 69 8.59 18.18 5.84
N GLN A 70 9.61 17.56 5.30
CA GLN A 70 10.85 17.18 6.00
C GLN A 70 12.07 17.79 5.30
N PHE A 71 11.90 19.01 4.77
CA PHE A 71 12.95 19.67 3.97
C PHE A 71 14.26 19.86 4.71
N ASP A 72 14.19 20.09 6.02
CA ASP A 72 15.37 20.29 6.87
C ASP A 72 16.31 19.07 6.84
N ASP A 73 15.79 17.85 6.72
CA ASP A 73 16.57 16.62 6.63
C ASP A 73 17.35 16.49 5.31
N TYR A 74 16.97 17.29 4.30
CA TYR A 74 17.56 17.26 2.95
C TYR A 74 18.35 18.51 2.61
N SER A 75 18.42 19.48 3.52
CA SER A 75 19.10 20.78 3.28
C SER A 75 20.60 20.62 3.03
N ASP A 76 21.24 19.65 3.66
CA ASP A 76 22.67 19.41 3.57
C ASP A 76 23.08 18.55 2.36
N ASP A 77 22.17 17.71 1.86
CA ASP A 77 22.37 16.88 0.66
C ASP A 77 21.11 16.76 -0.17
N LEU A 78 20.95 17.65 -1.14
CA LEU A 78 19.80 17.66 -2.06
C LEU A 78 19.73 16.43 -2.98
N LEU A 79 20.84 15.69 -3.17
CA LEU A 79 20.82 14.47 -3.98
C LEU A 79 20.11 13.33 -3.27
N SER A 80 20.08 13.33 -1.95
CA SER A 80 19.37 12.34 -1.13
C SER A 80 17.85 12.34 -1.37
N VAL A 81 17.29 13.43 -1.94
CA VAL A 81 15.89 13.49 -2.37
C VAL A 81 15.54 12.37 -3.37
N PHE A 82 16.49 11.90 -4.16
CA PHE A 82 16.28 10.84 -5.16
C PHE A 82 16.45 9.42 -4.60
N PHE A 83 16.92 9.25 -3.36
CA PHE A 83 17.18 7.94 -2.76
C PHE A 83 15.90 7.35 -2.12
N ILE A 84 14.97 6.94 -2.99
CA ILE A 84 13.66 6.38 -2.57
C ILE A 84 13.82 5.08 -1.78
N HIS A 85 14.90 4.33 -1.97
CA HIS A 85 15.16 3.05 -1.31
C HIS A 85 15.44 3.18 0.19
N GLU A 86 15.79 4.37 0.67
CA GLU A 86 15.97 4.67 2.09
C GLU A 86 14.67 4.98 2.83
N GLY A 87 13.54 4.94 2.11
CA GLY A 87 12.23 5.29 2.66
C GLY A 87 11.83 6.74 2.35
N GLY A 88 10.98 7.33 3.20
CA GLY A 88 10.55 8.72 3.04
C GLY A 88 9.53 8.90 1.92
N LEU A 89 8.43 8.12 1.98
CA LEU A 89 7.27 8.21 1.10
C LEU A 89 6.03 8.54 1.93
N ALA A 90 5.36 9.64 1.65
CA ALA A 90 4.16 10.06 2.35
C ALA A 90 2.91 9.56 1.62
N ILE A 91 2.02 8.90 2.37
CA ILE A 91 0.77 8.33 1.82
C ILE A 91 -0.12 9.40 1.17
N TYR A 92 -0.17 10.60 1.75
CA TYR A 92 -0.96 11.71 1.20
C TYR A 92 -0.49 12.13 -0.18
N GLY A 93 0.82 12.17 -0.41
CA GLY A 93 1.38 12.39 -1.74
C GLY A 93 0.97 11.29 -2.73
N GLY A 94 1.04 10.03 -2.30
CA GLY A 94 0.59 8.90 -3.11
C GLY A 94 -0.88 9.01 -3.54
N ILE A 95 -1.76 9.42 -2.62
CA ILE A 95 -3.18 9.69 -2.92
C ILE A 95 -3.32 10.79 -3.96
N LEU A 96 -2.61 11.91 -3.81
CA LEU A 96 -2.65 13.01 -4.78
C LEU A 96 -2.17 12.58 -6.17
N GLY A 97 -1.08 11.80 -6.23
CA GLY A 97 -0.57 11.24 -7.48
C GLY A 97 -1.56 10.28 -8.14
N GLY A 98 -2.21 9.42 -7.35
CA GLY A 98 -3.26 8.51 -7.80
C GLY A 98 -4.50 9.23 -8.34
N LEU A 99 -4.95 10.27 -7.64
CA LEU A 99 -6.07 11.12 -8.09
C LEU A 99 -5.75 11.87 -9.38
N LEU A 100 -4.52 12.35 -9.53
CA LEU A 100 -4.06 12.99 -10.75
C LEU A 100 -4.04 11.98 -11.92
N ALA A 101 -3.53 10.78 -11.69
CA ALA A 101 -3.55 9.69 -12.67
C ALA A 101 -4.99 9.37 -13.09
N ALA A 102 -5.91 9.22 -12.13
CA ALA A 102 -7.32 8.96 -12.41
C ALA A 102 -7.93 10.06 -13.27
N LYS A 103 -7.67 11.32 -12.96
CA LYS A 103 -8.15 12.46 -13.75
C LYS A 103 -7.62 12.47 -15.19
N ILE A 104 -6.34 12.13 -15.37
CA ILE A 104 -5.70 12.07 -16.69
C ILE A 104 -6.31 10.93 -17.51
N ILE A 105 -6.41 9.72 -16.95
CA ILE A 105 -6.95 8.55 -17.64
C ILE A 105 -8.43 8.73 -17.95
N ALA A 106 -9.23 9.24 -17.00
CA ALA A 106 -10.63 9.53 -17.22
C ALA A 106 -10.84 10.46 -18.44
N ARG A 107 -10.03 11.51 -18.54
CA ARG A 107 -10.07 12.42 -19.70
C ARG A 107 -9.65 11.73 -21.00
N ARG A 108 -8.55 10.95 -20.99
CA ARG A 108 -8.06 10.25 -22.18
C ARG A 108 -9.02 9.21 -22.71
N LYS A 109 -9.72 8.51 -21.79
CA LYS A 109 -10.70 7.46 -22.15
C LYS A 109 -12.13 7.99 -22.30
N SER A 110 -12.36 9.30 -22.09
CA SER A 110 -13.68 9.96 -22.16
C SER A 110 -14.71 9.33 -21.22
N ILE A 111 -14.27 8.97 -20.00
CA ILE A 111 -15.11 8.42 -18.93
C ILE A 111 -15.16 9.39 -17.74
N SER A 112 -16.13 9.17 -16.84
CA SER A 112 -16.21 9.93 -15.60
C SER A 112 -15.05 9.56 -14.67
N CYS A 113 -14.39 10.59 -14.08
CA CYS A 113 -13.36 10.35 -13.07
C CYS A 113 -13.94 9.63 -11.84
N MET A 114 -15.17 9.96 -11.42
CA MET A 114 -15.85 9.28 -10.31
C MET A 114 -16.12 7.82 -10.62
N GLN A 115 -16.55 7.49 -11.84
CA GLN A 115 -16.73 6.12 -12.27
C GLN A 115 -15.42 5.32 -12.19
N LEU A 116 -14.29 5.91 -12.58
CA LEU A 116 -12.98 5.27 -12.45
C LEU A 116 -12.59 5.07 -10.97
N LEU A 117 -12.85 6.06 -10.11
CA LEU A 117 -12.58 5.95 -8.67
C LEU A 117 -13.45 4.88 -8.00
N ASP A 118 -14.72 4.77 -8.37
CA ASP A 118 -15.62 3.72 -7.87
C ASP A 118 -15.12 2.32 -8.21
N LEU A 119 -14.54 2.13 -9.40
CA LEU A 119 -13.90 0.86 -9.79
C LEU A 119 -12.67 0.51 -8.97
N ILE A 120 -11.91 1.51 -8.56
CA ILE A 120 -10.65 1.33 -7.83
C ILE A 120 -10.90 1.10 -6.34
N THR A 121 -11.92 1.70 -5.77
CA THR A 121 -12.18 1.71 -4.32
C THR A 121 -12.24 0.32 -3.68
N PRO A 122 -12.96 -0.68 -4.22
CA PRO A 122 -12.96 -2.03 -3.64
C PRO A 122 -11.57 -2.68 -3.67
N SER A 123 -10.80 -2.44 -4.73
CA SER A 123 -9.43 -2.96 -4.87
C SER A 123 -8.47 -2.31 -3.90
N LEU A 124 -8.62 -1.01 -3.61
CA LEU A 124 -7.87 -0.32 -2.56
C LEU A 124 -8.19 -0.89 -1.18
N ALA A 125 -9.46 -1.11 -0.86
CA ALA A 125 -9.87 -1.72 0.41
C ALA A 125 -9.28 -3.13 0.58
N LEU A 126 -9.33 -3.95 -0.47
CA LEU A 126 -8.70 -5.27 -0.49
C LEU A 126 -7.18 -5.18 -0.31
N GLY A 127 -6.54 -4.25 -1.01
CA GLY A 127 -5.10 -3.99 -0.89
C GLY A 127 -4.70 -3.59 0.53
N GLN A 128 -5.48 -2.75 1.19
CA GLN A 128 -5.26 -2.37 2.60
C GLN A 128 -5.42 -3.57 3.53
N ALA A 129 -6.45 -4.41 3.33
CA ALA A 129 -6.67 -5.62 4.13
C ALA A 129 -5.49 -6.59 3.99
N ILE A 130 -5.03 -6.86 2.77
CA ILE A 130 -3.86 -7.72 2.51
C ILE A 130 -2.59 -7.08 3.08
N GLY A 131 -2.42 -5.78 2.94
CA GLY A 131 -1.28 -5.04 3.48
C GLY A 131 -1.14 -5.17 5.00
N ARG A 132 -2.25 -5.26 5.74
CA ARG A 132 -2.23 -5.52 7.19
C ARG A 132 -1.62 -6.88 7.55
N TRP A 133 -1.78 -7.89 6.71
CA TRP A 133 -1.06 -9.16 6.90
C TRP A 133 0.44 -9.01 6.67
N GLY A 134 0.85 -8.15 5.75
CA GLY A 134 2.25 -7.79 5.56
C GLY A 134 2.85 -7.11 6.80
N ASN A 135 2.14 -6.14 7.38
CA ASN A 135 2.55 -5.49 8.63
C ASN A 135 2.67 -6.49 9.77
N TYR A 136 1.73 -7.45 9.86
CA TYR A 136 1.77 -8.50 10.85
C TYR A 136 3.02 -9.40 10.73
N ILE A 137 3.40 -9.77 9.51
CA ILE A 137 4.61 -10.57 9.25
C ILE A 137 5.88 -9.75 9.56
N ASN A 138 5.89 -8.48 9.21
CA ASN A 138 7.00 -7.57 9.50
C ASN A 138 7.08 -7.12 10.96
N MET A 139 6.06 -7.44 11.78
CA MET A 139 5.94 -6.98 13.17
C MET A 139 5.99 -5.46 13.28
N GLU A 140 5.25 -4.76 12.41
CA GLU A 140 5.19 -3.30 12.35
C GLU A 140 3.75 -2.80 12.32
N ALA A 141 3.55 -1.51 12.63
CA ALA A 141 2.24 -0.85 12.63
C ALA A 141 1.18 -1.59 13.46
N TYR A 142 1.58 -2.24 14.53
CA TYR A 142 0.70 -2.78 15.57
C TYR A 142 0.15 -1.65 16.43
N GLY A 143 -1.02 -1.86 17.02
CA GLY A 143 -1.76 -0.84 17.77
C GLY A 143 -1.17 -0.48 19.14
N LEU A 144 -2.06 -0.24 20.10
CA LEU A 144 -1.69 0.00 21.49
C LEU A 144 -1.50 -1.32 22.23
N ARG A 145 -0.68 -1.28 23.30
CA ARG A 145 -0.44 -2.45 24.16
C ARG A 145 -1.71 -2.89 24.85
N VAL A 146 -2.02 -4.19 24.73
CA VAL A 146 -3.16 -4.81 25.44
C VAL A 146 -2.70 -5.30 26.80
N SER A 147 -3.16 -4.65 27.87
CA SER A 147 -2.82 -4.99 29.26
C SER A 147 -3.75 -6.03 29.87
N GLU A 148 -4.98 -6.17 29.38
CA GLU A 148 -5.96 -7.12 29.86
C GLU A 148 -5.67 -8.53 29.35
N GLU A 149 -5.35 -9.46 30.27
CA GLU A 149 -5.04 -10.85 29.91
C GLU A 149 -6.18 -11.55 29.16
N ALA A 150 -7.42 -11.20 29.46
CA ALA A 150 -8.62 -11.76 28.81
C ALA A 150 -8.70 -11.41 27.30
N LEU A 151 -8.02 -10.36 26.86
CA LEU A 151 -7.99 -9.91 25.46
C LEU A 151 -6.66 -10.26 24.76
N GLN A 152 -5.71 -10.89 25.45
CA GLN A 152 -4.40 -11.27 24.89
C GLN A 152 -4.48 -12.54 24.04
N PHE A 153 -5.37 -12.53 23.04
CA PHE A 153 -5.48 -13.61 22.05
C PHE A 153 -6.00 -13.07 20.72
N PHE A 154 -5.68 -13.78 19.62
CA PHE A 154 -6.24 -13.44 18.30
C PHE A 154 -7.76 -13.67 18.28
N PRO A 155 -8.60 -12.77 17.73
CA PRO A 155 -8.23 -11.62 16.88
C PRO A 155 -8.07 -10.28 17.61
N PHE A 156 -8.18 -10.23 18.93
CA PHE A 156 -8.18 -8.96 19.69
C PHE A 156 -6.76 -8.41 19.91
N ALA A 157 -5.80 -9.30 20.06
CA ALA A 157 -4.41 -8.92 20.24
C ALA A 157 -3.45 -9.84 19.49
N VAL A 158 -2.25 -9.33 19.24
CA VAL A 158 -1.15 -10.04 18.57
C VAL A 158 0.07 -10.00 19.46
N GLU A 159 0.65 -11.16 19.75
CA GLU A 159 1.90 -11.24 20.47
C GLU A 159 3.06 -10.81 19.59
N ILE A 160 3.83 -9.82 20.04
CA ILE A 160 5.08 -9.41 19.40
C ILE A 160 6.23 -10.06 20.16
N PRO A 161 7.09 -10.86 19.50
CA PRO A 161 8.15 -11.65 20.16
C PRO A 161 9.20 -10.81 20.87
N VAL A 162 9.39 -9.56 20.43
CA VAL A 162 10.32 -8.61 21.06
C VAL A 162 9.71 -8.14 22.38
N GLY A 163 10.08 -8.84 23.47
CA GLY A 163 9.64 -8.52 24.83
C GLY A 163 8.35 -9.22 25.30
N GLN A 164 7.79 -10.15 24.52
CA GLN A 164 6.55 -10.88 24.84
C GLN A 164 5.38 -9.95 25.24
N VAL A 165 5.16 -8.93 24.46
CA VAL A 165 4.13 -7.91 24.71
C VAL A 165 2.98 -8.06 23.71
N TRP A 166 1.75 -7.97 24.20
CA TRP A 166 0.54 -8.01 23.37
C TRP A 166 0.11 -6.61 22.93
N TYR A 167 -0.18 -6.46 21.66
CA TYR A 167 -0.63 -5.22 21.02
C TYR A 167 -1.93 -5.41 20.25
#